data_eb759150144fa096da52ff0b1afbeea4
#
_entry.id   eb759150144fa096da52ff0b1afbeea4
#
_cell.length_a   1.000
_cell.length_b   1.000
_cell.length_c   1.000
_cell.angle_alpha   90.00
_cell.angle_beta   90.00
_cell.angle_gamma   90.00
#
_symmetry.space_group_name_H-M   'P 1'
#
loop_
_entity.id
_entity.type
_entity.pdbx_description
1 polymer ?
#
loop_
_entity_poly.entity_id
_entity_poly.type
_entity_poly.pdbx_seq_one_letter_code
_entity_poly.pdbx_strand_id
1 'polypeptide(L)'
;MKPGWLIVKGYLESEKFDEIYNWLIEAAEKRDCKLRKLPNDQVDSVLKISSGSTNWKQKPDFVLFWDKDVKLAKTLEAEGFKVFNSAEAIETCDDKALTFIKLKNTDIKMPATYMAPMTFDKE
;
A
#
# COMPACT_ATOMS: atom_id res chain seq x y z
N MET A 1 10.20 20.62 -5.38
CA MET A 1 9.91 19.37 -4.64
C MET A 1 8.93 18.51 -5.39
N LYS A 2 9.19 17.21 -5.47
CA LYS A 2 8.25 16.26 -6.06
C LYS A 2 7.14 15.94 -5.07
N PRO A 3 5.87 16.14 -5.45
CA PRO A 3 4.76 15.81 -4.57
C PRO A 3 4.53 14.29 -4.52
N GLY A 4 4.33 13.76 -3.35
CA GLY A 4 3.98 12.36 -3.11
C GLY A 4 2.87 12.24 -2.09
N TRP A 5 2.15 11.14 -2.13
CA TRP A 5 1.18 10.79 -1.10
C TRP A 5 1.73 9.69 -0.22
N LEU A 6 1.51 9.82 1.08
CA LEU A 6 1.70 8.77 2.06
C LEU A 6 0.31 8.26 2.46
N ILE A 7 -0.09 7.13 1.92
CA ILE A 7 -1.40 6.54 2.25
C ILE A 7 -1.25 5.66 3.48
N VAL A 8 -2.07 5.93 4.47
CA VAL A 8 -2.04 5.29 5.79
C VAL A 8 -3.41 4.76 6.16
N LYS A 9 -3.47 3.89 7.17
CA LYS A 9 -4.73 3.38 7.70
C LYS A 9 -5.49 4.46 8.44
N GLY A 10 -6.69 4.78 7.99
CA GLY A 10 -7.49 5.85 8.55
C GLY A 10 -8.08 5.55 9.92
N TYR A 11 -8.22 4.27 10.28
CA TYR A 11 -8.83 3.86 11.55
C TYR A 11 -7.83 3.51 12.65
N LEU A 12 -6.54 3.48 12.32
CA LEU A 12 -5.48 3.21 13.30
C LEU A 12 -4.77 4.50 13.66
N GLU A 13 -5.17 5.08 14.78
CA GLU A 13 -4.50 6.22 15.36
C GLU A 13 -3.69 5.76 16.56
N SER A 14 -2.38 6.00 16.53
CA SER A 14 -1.50 5.85 17.66
C SER A 14 -0.31 6.77 17.51
N GLU A 15 0.25 7.22 18.63
CA GLU A 15 1.45 8.05 18.66
C GLU A 15 2.63 7.38 17.97
N LYS A 16 2.74 6.06 18.11
CA LYS A 16 3.81 5.27 17.50
C LYS A 16 3.75 5.28 15.98
N PHE A 17 2.55 5.17 15.39
CA PHE A 17 2.38 5.25 13.95
C PHE A 17 2.62 6.68 13.45
N ASP A 18 2.14 7.67 14.16
CA ASP A 18 2.39 9.07 13.80
C ASP A 18 3.88 9.40 13.80
N GLU A 19 4.65 8.85 14.73
CA GLU A 19 6.10 9.00 14.76
C GLU A 19 6.75 8.41 13.51
N ILE A 20 6.34 7.22 13.08
CA ILE A 20 6.83 6.59 11.86
C ILE A 20 6.48 7.44 10.62
N TYR A 21 5.27 7.95 10.55
CA TYR A 21 4.83 8.79 9.43
C TYR A 21 5.64 10.08 9.36
N ASN A 22 5.90 10.70 10.49
CA ASN A 22 6.72 11.90 10.55
C ASN A 22 8.16 11.64 10.10
N TRP A 23 8.75 10.51 10.47
CA TRP A 23 10.08 10.12 9.98
C TRP A 23 10.11 9.94 8.46
N LEU A 24 9.07 9.34 7.89
CA LEU A 24 8.96 9.16 6.44
C LEU A 24 8.84 10.51 5.73
N ILE A 25 8.04 11.42 6.28
CA ILE A 25 7.88 12.77 5.72
C ILE A 25 9.20 13.53 5.75
N GLU A 26 9.90 13.50 6.88
CA GLU A 26 11.21 14.14 7.03
C GLU A 26 12.26 13.54 6.09
N ALA A 27 12.29 12.23 5.98
CA ALA A 27 13.21 11.54 5.06
C ALA A 27 12.96 11.91 3.60
N ALA A 28 11.68 12.07 3.24
CA ALA A 28 11.31 12.51 1.90
C ALA A 28 11.76 13.96 1.63
N GLU A 29 11.60 14.85 2.58
CA GLU A 29 12.03 16.24 2.45
C GLU A 29 13.53 16.35 2.18
N LYS A 30 14.33 15.51 2.83
CA LYS A 30 15.78 15.44 2.60
C LYS A 30 16.13 15.00 1.19
N ARG A 31 15.20 14.42 0.45
CA ARG A 31 15.33 13.96 -0.93
C ARG A 31 14.55 14.81 -1.92
N ASP A 32 14.21 16.00 -1.53
CA ASP A 32 13.42 16.94 -2.35
C ASP A 32 12.05 16.39 -2.76
N CYS A 33 11.41 15.67 -1.85
CA CYS A 33 10.05 15.15 -2.02
C CYS A 33 9.17 15.65 -0.88
N LYS A 34 7.95 16.05 -1.22
CA LYS A 34 6.97 16.48 -0.24
C LYS A 34 5.87 15.44 -0.12
N LEU A 35 5.83 14.75 1.00
CA LEU A 35 4.77 13.77 1.28
C LEU A 35 3.58 14.43 1.96
N ARG A 36 2.40 14.18 1.40
CA ARG A 36 1.13 14.48 2.05
C ARG A 36 0.56 13.21 2.66
N LYS A 37 0.34 13.21 3.97
CA LYS A 37 -0.32 12.09 4.64
C LYS A 37 -1.80 12.08 4.26
N LEU A 38 -2.28 10.93 3.78
CA LEU A 38 -3.64 10.76 3.31
C LEU A 38 -4.19 9.43 3.84
N PRO A 39 -5.19 9.46 4.74
CA PRO A 39 -5.86 8.22 5.16
C PRO A 39 -6.52 7.50 3.99
N ASN A 40 -6.50 6.16 4.01
CA ASN A 40 -7.01 5.34 2.92
C ASN A 40 -8.50 5.59 2.63
N ASP A 41 -9.28 5.91 3.65
CA ASP A 41 -10.71 6.19 3.52
C ASP A 41 -11.02 7.57 2.92
N GLN A 42 -10.01 8.40 2.72
CA GLN A 42 -10.17 9.73 2.14
C GLN A 42 -9.69 9.83 0.68
N VAL A 43 -9.08 8.78 0.15
CA VAL A 43 -8.51 8.79 -1.21
C VAL A 43 -9.58 9.02 -2.26
N ASP A 44 -10.71 8.33 -2.16
CA ASP A 44 -11.80 8.45 -3.12
C ASP A 44 -12.39 9.87 -3.18
N SER A 45 -12.54 10.52 -2.02
CA SER A 45 -13.05 11.89 -1.96
C SER A 45 -12.10 12.91 -2.60
N VAL A 46 -10.80 12.66 -2.51
CA VAL A 46 -9.79 13.52 -3.13
C VAL A 46 -9.74 13.33 -4.65
N LEU A 47 -9.83 12.08 -5.12
CA LEU A 47 -9.71 11.73 -6.53
C LEU A 47 -11.04 11.53 -7.24
N LYS A 48 -12.12 11.32 -6.53
CA LYS A 48 -13.42 10.93 -7.06
C LYS A 48 -13.34 9.69 -7.96
N ILE A 49 -12.55 8.71 -7.52
CA ILE A 49 -12.27 7.48 -8.26
C ILE A 49 -13.55 6.71 -8.56
N SER A 50 -14.44 6.59 -7.57
CA SER A 50 -15.69 5.82 -7.71
C SER A 50 -16.70 6.49 -8.64
N SER A 51 -16.64 7.79 -8.84
CA SER A 51 -17.51 8.49 -9.77
C SER A 51 -16.98 8.51 -11.21
N GLY A 52 -15.77 7.99 -11.44
CA GLY A 52 -15.12 8.03 -12.74
C GLY A 52 -14.65 9.42 -13.16
N SER A 53 -14.79 10.40 -12.28
CA SER A 53 -14.38 11.78 -12.53
C SER A 53 -13.08 12.04 -11.76
N THR A 54 -11.97 11.97 -12.44
CA THR A 54 -10.67 12.23 -11.84
C THR A 54 -10.20 13.64 -12.18
N ASN A 55 -9.91 14.42 -11.14
CA ASN A 55 -9.31 15.73 -11.32
C ASN A 55 -7.80 15.63 -11.08
N TRP A 56 -7.05 15.61 -12.16
CA TRP A 56 -5.61 15.39 -12.14
C TRP A 56 -4.77 16.62 -11.79
N LYS A 57 -5.39 17.75 -11.48
CA LYS A 57 -4.64 19.00 -11.18
C LYS A 57 -3.65 18.87 -10.03
N GLN A 58 -3.86 17.89 -9.16
CA GLN A 58 -3.00 17.64 -7.99
C GLN A 58 -2.48 16.20 -7.93
N LYS A 59 -2.32 15.56 -9.09
CA LYS A 59 -1.77 14.21 -9.13
C LYS A 59 -0.35 14.18 -8.55
N PRO A 60 -0.08 13.33 -7.55
CA PRO A 60 1.27 13.18 -7.04
C PRO A 60 2.17 12.45 -8.05
N ASP A 61 3.46 12.67 -7.95
CA ASP A 61 4.44 11.97 -8.79
C ASP A 61 4.59 10.51 -8.38
N PHE A 62 4.30 10.20 -7.11
CA PHE A 62 4.35 8.84 -6.58
C PHE A 62 3.45 8.70 -5.36
N VAL A 63 3.15 7.45 -5.01
CA VAL A 63 2.38 7.09 -3.82
C VAL A 63 3.21 6.14 -2.98
N LEU A 64 3.53 6.54 -1.75
CA LEU A 64 4.10 5.66 -0.74
C LEU A 64 2.93 5.01 0.01
N PHE A 65 2.67 3.75 -0.29
CA PHE A 65 1.48 3.04 0.19
C PHE A 65 1.82 2.27 1.47
N TRP A 66 1.48 2.87 2.60
CA TRP A 66 1.73 2.31 3.93
C TRP A 66 0.45 1.70 4.49
N ASP A 67 -0.12 0.78 3.73
CA ASP A 67 -1.36 0.09 4.06
C ASP A 67 -1.40 -1.28 3.38
N LYS A 68 -2.38 -2.09 3.74
CA LYS A 68 -2.59 -3.44 3.20
C LYS A 68 -3.84 -3.53 2.32
N ASP A 69 -4.45 -2.44 1.99
CA ASP A 69 -5.63 -2.40 1.13
C ASP A 69 -5.23 -2.63 -0.33
N VAL A 70 -5.16 -3.91 -0.71
CA VAL A 70 -4.75 -4.32 -2.06
C VAL A 70 -5.68 -3.78 -3.13
N LYS A 71 -6.98 -3.74 -2.88
CA LYS A 71 -7.94 -3.22 -3.86
C LYS A 71 -7.72 -1.74 -4.13
N LEU A 72 -7.46 -0.96 -3.11
CA LEU A 72 -7.13 0.45 -3.27
C LEU A 72 -5.82 0.63 -4.04
N ALA A 73 -4.78 -0.15 -3.69
CA ALA A 73 -3.51 -0.11 -4.41
C ALA A 73 -3.68 -0.45 -5.88
N LYS A 74 -4.46 -1.49 -6.21
CA LYS A 74 -4.77 -1.86 -7.60
C LYS A 74 -5.54 -0.77 -8.32
N THR A 75 -6.48 -0.14 -7.65
CA THR A 75 -7.26 0.98 -8.22
C THR A 75 -6.35 2.14 -8.57
N LEU A 76 -5.45 2.51 -7.68
CA LEU A 76 -4.50 3.59 -7.92
C LEU A 76 -3.56 3.27 -9.10
N GLU A 77 -3.05 2.04 -9.17
CA GLU A 77 -2.22 1.61 -10.28
C GLU A 77 -2.98 1.66 -11.61
N ALA A 78 -4.24 1.20 -11.62
CA ALA A 78 -5.10 1.25 -12.80
C ALA A 78 -5.35 2.69 -13.26
N GLU A 79 -5.39 3.65 -12.34
CA GLU A 79 -5.51 5.07 -12.64
C GLU A 79 -4.19 5.73 -13.06
N GLY A 80 -3.12 4.97 -13.15
CA GLY A 80 -1.81 5.45 -13.62
C GLY A 80 -0.89 6.00 -12.54
N PHE A 81 -1.20 5.79 -11.26
CA PHE A 81 -0.32 6.20 -10.17
C PHE A 81 0.86 5.22 -10.03
N LYS A 82 2.01 5.76 -9.68
CA LYS A 82 3.17 4.96 -9.29
C LYS A 82 3.07 4.65 -7.80
N VAL A 83 2.74 3.41 -7.49
CA VAL A 83 2.49 2.96 -6.12
C VAL A 83 3.66 2.12 -5.60
N PHE A 84 4.18 2.48 -4.45
CA PHE A 84 5.25 1.77 -3.73
C PHE A 84 4.75 1.44 -2.31
N ASN A 85 4.78 0.19 -1.91
CA ASN A 85 5.09 -0.97 -2.78
C ASN A 85 3.94 -1.23 -3.75
N SER A 86 4.22 -1.97 -4.83
CA SER A 86 3.18 -2.32 -5.78
C SER A 86 2.06 -3.15 -5.16
N ALA A 87 0.88 -3.10 -5.75
CA ALA A 87 -0.26 -3.90 -5.27
C ALA A 87 0.07 -5.39 -5.26
N GLU A 88 0.77 -5.89 -6.28
CA GLU A 88 1.20 -7.30 -6.36
C GLU A 88 2.15 -7.64 -5.21
N ALA A 89 3.11 -6.78 -4.91
CA ALA A 89 4.04 -7.01 -3.80
C ALA A 89 3.32 -7.03 -2.45
N ILE A 90 2.39 -6.13 -2.22
CA ILE A 90 1.59 -6.09 -0.98
C ILE A 90 0.77 -7.36 -0.84
N GLU A 91 0.06 -7.76 -1.89
CA GLU A 91 -0.77 -8.97 -1.90
C GLU A 91 0.05 -10.23 -1.61
N THR A 92 1.20 -10.35 -2.26
CA THR A 92 2.08 -11.51 -2.10
C THR A 92 2.74 -11.53 -0.71
N CYS A 93 3.24 -10.41 -0.23
CA CYS A 93 3.99 -10.36 1.03
C CYS A 93 3.10 -10.38 2.27
N ASP A 94 1.85 -9.96 2.16
CA ASP A 94 0.91 -9.99 3.28
C ASP A 94 0.29 -11.37 3.50
N ASP A 95 0.38 -12.26 2.52
CA ASP A 95 -0.13 -13.63 2.60
C ASP A 95 1.04 -14.62 2.64
N LYS A 96 1.17 -15.35 3.75
CA LYS A 96 2.29 -16.28 3.96
C LYS A 96 2.30 -17.42 2.95
N ALA A 97 1.13 -17.91 2.55
CA ALA A 97 1.03 -18.96 1.54
C ALA A 97 1.46 -18.45 0.16
N LEU A 98 1.03 -17.27 -0.24
CA LEU A 98 1.43 -16.65 -1.50
C LEU A 98 2.93 -16.35 -1.51
N THR A 99 3.48 -15.87 -0.40
CA THR A 99 4.92 -15.64 -0.25
C THR A 99 5.70 -16.94 -0.45
N PHE A 100 5.26 -18.03 0.18
CA PHE A 100 5.89 -19.34 0.02
C PHE A 100 5.83 -19.81 -1.43
N ILE A 101 4.67 -19.72 -2.07
CA ILE A 101 4.48 -20.14 -3.48
C ILE A 101 5.43 -19.36 -4.40
N LYS A 102 5.54 -18.06 -4.17
CA LYS A 102 6.38 -17.18 -4.99
C LYS A 102 7.87 -17.51 -4.85
N LEU A 103 8.30 -17.92 -3.67
CA LEU A 103 9.72 -18.13 -3.36
C LEU A 103 10.19 -19.59 -3.44
N LYS A 104 9.27 -20.57 -3.52
CA LYS A 104 9.64 -21.99 -3.41
C LYS A 104 10.58 -22.50 -4.48
N ASN A 105 10.60 -21.89 -5.66
CA ASN A 105 11.48 -22.27 -6.77
C ASN A 105 12.70 -21.36 -6.91
N THR A 106 12.99 -20.59 -5.87
CA THR A 106 14.18 -19.73 -5.82
C THR A 106 15.27 -20.37 -4.97
N ASP A 107 16.47 -19.79 -4.96
CA ASP A 107 17.60 -20.25 -4.14
C ASP A 107 17.44 -19.87 -2.65
N ILE A 108 16.35 -19.22 -2.29
CA ILE A 108 16.10 -18.78 -0.90
C ILE A 108 15.70 -20.00 -0.09
N LYS A 109 16.45 -20.25 1.00
CA LYS A 109 16.15 -21.30 1.96
C LYS A 109 14.96 -20.89 2.83
N MET A 110 13.97 -21.77 2.90
CA MET A 110 12.78 -21.57 3.73
C MET A 110 12.55 -22.77 4.63
N PRO A 111 11.92 -22.56 5.81
CA PRO A 111 11.53 -23.68 6.65
C PRO A 111 10.53 -24.60 5.92
N ALA A 112 10.47 -25.86 6.35
CA ALA A 112 9.43 -26.78 5.85
C ALA A 112 8.05 -26.17 6.08
N THR A 113 7.26 -26.08 5.02
CA THR A 113 5.98 -25.39 5.04
C THR A 113 4.87 -26.31 4.51
N TYR A 114 3.79 -26.40 5.26
CA TYR A 114 2.63 -27.21 4.92
C TYR A 114 1.42 -26.30 4.72
N MET A 115 0.67 -26.55 3.67
CA MET A 115 -0.57 -25.83 3.40
C MET A 115 -1.74 -26.77 3.48
N ALA A 116 -2.78 -26.35 4.19
CA ALA A 116 -4.05 -27.03 4.21
C ALA A 116 -5.02 -26.33 3.27
N PRO A 117 -5.93 -27.06 2.61
CA PRO A 117 -6.98 -26.42 1.83
C PRO A 117 -7.91 -25.62 2.75
N MET A 118 -8.55 -24.60 2.18
CA MET A 118 -9.57 -23.86 2.91
C MET A 118 -10.72 -24.80 3.27
N THR A 119 -11.04 -24.83 4.54
CA THR A 119 -12.20 -25.59 5.05
C THR A 119 -13.18 -24.63 5.69
N PHE A 120 -14.45 -24.88 5.45
CA PHE A 120 -15.50 -24.16 6.14
C PHE A 120 -16.05 -25.05 7.24
N ASP A 121 -16.02 -24.54 8.44
CA ASP A 121 -16.57 -25.26 9.57
C ASP A 121 -18.10 -25.29 9.44
N LYS A 122 -18.64 -26.48 9.45
CA LYS A 122 -20.09 -26.70 9.36
C LYS A 122 -20.58 -27.17 10.71
N GLU A 123 -21.00 -26.25 11.47
CA GLU A 123 -21.77 -26.61 12.66
C GLU A 123 -23.23 -26.30 12.47
#